data_8a095ed9f8db64b03c8ebd3d64a4f49f
#
_entry.id   8a095ed9f8db64b03c8ebd3d64a4f49f
#
_cell.length_a   1.000
_cell.length_b   1.000
_cell.length_c   1.000
_cell.angle_alpha   90.00
_cell.angle_beta   90.00
_cell.angle_gamma   90.00
#
_symmetry.space_group_name_H-M   'P 1'
#
loop_
_entity.id
_entity.type
_entity.pdbx_description
1 polymer ?
#
loop_
_entity_poly.entity_id
_entity_poly.type
_entity_poly.pdbx_seq_one_letter_code
_entity_poly.pdbx_strand_id
1 'polypeptide(L)' 'EECITGLELYQKVDTLPPKLKTIIILRFFEDKKLSEIAQITSTNENTVKTRLYKALQKLKIQIQEEEYE' A
#
# COMPACT_ATOMS: atom_id res chain seq x y z
N GLU A 1 19.59 0.93 -6.31
CA GLU A 1 18.33 0.91 -6.13
C GLU A 1 17.46 1.30 -7.22
N GLU A 2 16.33 0.75 -7.29
CA GLU A 2 15.54 0.94 -8.36
C GLU A 2 14.44 1.85 -8.05
N CYS A 3 14.03 2.73 -8.97
CA CYS A 3 12.90 3.58 -8.80
C CYS A 3 11.79 3.05 -9.68
N ILE A 4 10.67 2.76 -9.07
CA ILE A 4 9.53 2.31 -9.82
C ILE A 4 8.72 3.52 -10.22
N THR A 5 8.45 3.67 -11.51
CA THR A 5 7.63 4.78 -11.98
C THR A 5 6.18 4.56 -11.56
N GLY A 6 5.41 5.65 -11.60
CA GLY A 6 4.01 5.55 -11.27
C GLY A 6 3.27 4.56 -12.16
N LEU A 7 3.62 4.53 -13.43
CA LEU A 7 2.97 3.60 -14.36
C LEU A 7 3.30 2.16 -14.01
N GLU A 8 4.58 1.88 -13.75
CA GLU A 8 4.98 0.52 -13.39
C GLU A 8 4.31 0.07 -12.11
N LEU A 9 4.24 0.96 -11.14
CA LEU A 9 3.59 0.63 -9.88
C LEU A 9 2.11 0.35 -10.11
N TYR A 10 1.46 1.17 -10.90
CA TYR A 10 0.04 0.98 -11.17
C TYR A 10 -0.21 -0.37 -11.84
N GLN A 11 0.63 -0.74 -12.78
CA GLN A 11 0.47 -2.01 -13.47
C GLN A 11 0.64 -3.19 -12.51
N LYS A 12 1.61 -3.09 -11.61
CA LYS A 12 1.82 -4.15 -10.63
C LYS A 12 0.67 -4.20 -9.63
N VAL A 13 0.20 -3.05 -9.21
CA VAL A 13 -0.90 -2.97 -8.25
C VAL A 13 -2.16 -3.62 -8.82
N ASP A 14 -2.35 -3.50 -10.13
CA ASP A 14 -3.55 -4.04 -10.75
C ASP A 14 -3.63 -5.57 -10.64
N THR A 15 -2.51 -6.23 -10.35
CA THR A 15 -2.51 -7.67 -10.19
C THR A 15 -2.80 -8.12 -8.76
N LEU A 16 -2.94 -7.17 -7.84
CA LEU A 16 -3.16 -7.51 -6.44
C LEU A 16 -4.62 -7.81 -6.15
N PRO A 17 -4.90 -8.58 -5.09
CA PRO A 17 -6.28 -8.75 -4.65
C PRO A 17 -6.91 -7.40 -4.33
N PRO A 18 -8.23 -7.28 -4.45
CA PRO A 18 -8.88 -5.97 -4.26
C PRO A 18 -8.58 -5.31 -2.92
N LYS A 19 -8.49 -6.09 -1.85
CA LYS A 19 -8.23 -5.51 -0.53
C LYS A 19 -6.87 -4.86 -0.46
N LEU A 20 -5.86 -5.52 -1.02
CA LEU A 20 -4.51 -4.97 -1.02
C LEU A 20 -4.39 -3.82 -2.03
N LYS A 21 -5.05 -3.98 -3.16
CA LYS A 21 -5.02 -2.95 -4.19
C LYS A 21 -5.57 -1.63 -3.68
N THR A 22 -6.69 -1.69 -2.96
CA THR A 22 -7.30 -0.48 -2.42
C THR A 22 -6.33 0.25 -1.49
N ILE A 23 -5.65 -0.48 -0.63
CA ILE A 23 -4.75 0.14 0.34
C ILE A 23 -3.56 0.78 -0.36
N ILE A 24 -3.01 0.12 -1.36
CA ILE A 24 -1.89 0.68 -2.10
C ILE A 24 -2.31 1.95 -2.83
N ILE A 25 -3.47 1.93 -3.46
CA ILE A 25 -3.93 3.11 -4.18
C ILE A 25 -4.14 4.28 -3.22
N LEU A 26 -4.79 4.03 -2.09
CA LEU A 26 -5.04 5.11 -1.15
C LEU A 26 -3.75 5.64 -0.55
N ARG A 27 -2.79 4.76 -0.29
CA ARG A 27 -1.55 5.18 0.35
C ARG A 27 -0.61 5.91 -0.60
N PHE A 28 -0.46 5.40 -1.81
CA PHE A 28 0.57 5.92 -2.72
C PHE A 28 0.02 6.85 -3.79
N PHE A 29 -1.20 6.64 -4.24
CA PHE A 29 -1.74 7.51 -5.28
C PHE A 29 -2.60 8.62 -4.71
N GLU A 30 -3.26 8.37 -3.58
CA GLU A 30 -4.09 9.39 -2.94
C GLU A 30 -3.40 10.04 -1.76
N ASP A 31 -2.23 9.52 -1.39
CA ASP A 31 -1.43 10.09 -0.32
C ASP A 31 -2.18 10.17 1.01
N LYS A 32 -2.97 9.14 1.32
CA LYS A 32 -3.71 9.10 2.55
C LYS A 32 -2.88 8.52 3.68
N LYS A 33 -3.16 8.96 4.89
CA LYS A 33 -2.51 8.39 6.07
C LYS A 33 -3.15 7.05 6.41
N LEU A 34 -2.42 6.23 7.15
CA LEU A 34 -2.94 4.91 7.52
C LEU A 34 -4.24 5.02 8.31
N SER A 35 -4.34 6.03 9.19
CA SER A 35 -5.57 6.21 9.95
C SER A 35 -6.74 6.55 9.04
N GLU A 36 -6.47 7.35 8.00
CA GLU A 36 -7.50 7.71 7.05
C GLU A 36 -7.93 6.51 6.24
N ILE A 37 -6.97 5.70 5.83
CA ILE A 37 -7.28 4.50 5.07
C ILE A 37 -8.11 3.54 5.92
N ALA A 38 -7.77 3.43 7.20
CA ALA A 38 -8.54 2.58 8.10
C ALA A 38 -9.99 3.02 8.15
N GLN A 39 -10.23 4.32 8.21
CA GLN A 39 -11.59 4.81 8.23
C GLN A 39 -12.30 4.55 6.92
N ILE A 40 -11.63 4.80 5.82
CA ILE A 40 -12.23 4.62 4.49
C ILE A 40 -12.61 3.16 4.27
N THR A 41 -11.76 2.24 4.71
CA THR A 41 -11.99 0.82 4.49
C THR A 41 -12.71 0.14 5.63
N SER A 42 -13.07 0.90 6.66
CA SER A 42 -13.77 0.36 7.83
C SER A 42 -12.98 -0.74 8.52
N THR A 43 -11.70 -0.54 8.64
CA THR A 43 -10.81 -1.46 9.34
C THR A 43 -9.98 -0.66 10.34
N ASN A 44 -9.15 -1.34 11.11
CA ASN A 44 -8.27 -0.62 12.03
C ASN A 44 -6.91 -0.42 11.40
N GLU A 45 -6.10 0.47 12.01
CA GLU A 45 -4.81 0.81 11.44
C GLU A 45 -3.86 -0.38 11.39
N ASN A 46 -3.93 -1.27 12.38
CA ASN A 46 -3.05 -2.43 12.38
C ASN A 46 -3.33 -3.33 11.18
N THR A 47 -4.60 -3.50 10.86
CA THR A 47 -4.99 -4.28 9.70
C THR A 47 -4.50 -3.62 8.42
N VAL A 48 -4.65 -2.30 8.31
CA VAL A 48 -4.18 -1.57 7.15
C VAL A 48 -2.68 -1.72 7.01
N LYS A 49 -1.95 -1.58 8.12
CA LYS A 49 -0.50 -1.69 8.09
C LYS A 49 -0.06 -3.08 7.64
N THR A 50 -0.71 -4.11 8.16
CA THR A 50 -0.37 -5.48 7.78
C THR A 50 -0.64 -5.71 6.30
N ARG A 51 -1.78 -5.25 5.82
CA ARG A 51 -2.12 -5.42 4.42
C ARG A 51 -1.18 -4.62 3.52
N LEU A 52 -0.78 -3.43 3.98
CA LEU A 52 0.16 -2.63 3.22
C LEU A 52 1.49 -3.36 3.06
N TYR A 53 2.01 -3.92 4.15
CA TYR A 53 3.26 -4.66 4.08
C TYR A 53 3.14 -5.87 3.16
N LYS A 54 2.04 -6.60 3.25
CA LYS A 54 1.84 -7.74 2.38
C LYS A 54 1.80 -7.33 0.93
N ALA A 55 1.11 -6.22 0.64
CA ALA A 55 1.03 -5.74 -0.74
C ALA A 55 2.41 -5.37 -1.26
N LEU A 56 3.19 -4.68 -0.44
CA LEU A 56 4.53 -4.28 -0.86
C LEU A 56 5.43 -5.49 -1.09
N GLN A 57 5.28 -6.52 -0.26
CA GLN A 57 6.04 -7.73 -0.48
C GLN A 57 5.67 -8.40 -1.80
N LYS A 58 4.38 -8.42 -2.10
CA LYS A 58 3.94 -9.01 -3.36
C LYS A 58 4.44 -8.20 -4.55
N LEU A 59 4.57 -6.91 -4.38
CA LEU A 59 5.10 -6.05 -5.43
C LEU A 59 6.61 -6.06 -5.46
N LYS A 60 7.25 -6.66 -4.46
CA LYS A 60 8.71 -6.73 -4.34
C LYS A 60 9.32 -5.34 -4.25
N ILE A 61 8.64 -4.47 -3.52
CA ILE A 61 9.13 -3.12 -3.29
C ILE A 61 9.73 -3.08 -1.91
N GLN A 62 10.93 -2.53 -1.80
CA GLN A 62 11.57 -2.37 -0.51
C GLN A 62 10.95 -1.21 0.23
N ILE A 63 10.78 -1.38 1.53
CA ILE A 63 10.28 -0.31 2.36
C ILE A 63 11.21 -0.13 3.53
N GLN A 64 11.22 1.09 4.06
CA GLN A 64 11.99 1.38 5.24
C GLN A 64 11.06 1.28 6.42
N GLU A 65 11.43 0.43 7.37
CA GLU A 65 10.53 0.15 8.46
C GLU A 65 10.19 1.36 9.29
N GLU A 66 11.13 2.26 9.43
CA GLU A 66 10.86 3.43 10.24
C GLU A 66 9.79 4.32 9.66
N GLU A 67 9.47 4.15 8.40
CA GLU A 67 8.41 4.95 7.81
C GLU A 67 7.02 4.43 8.19
N TYR A 68 6.94 3.20 8.66
CA TYR A 68 5.66 2.57 8.89
C TYR A 68 5.44 2.10 10.31
N GLU A 69 6.30 2.53 11.19
CA GLU A 69 6.11 2.15 12.58
C GLU A 69 5.16 3.05 13.34
#